data_4525d2defc8384ace8059186299837fa
#
_entry.id   4525d2defc8384ace8059186299837fa
#
_cell.length_a   1.000
_cell.length_b   1.000
_cell.length_c   1.000
_cell.angle_alpha   90.00
_cell.angle_beta   90.00
_cell.angle_gamma   90.00
#
_symmetry.space_group_name_H-M   'P 1'
#
loop_
_entity.id
_entity.type
_entity.pdbx_description
1 polymer ?
#
loop_
_entity_poly.entity_id
_entity_poly.type
_entity_poly.pdbx_seq_one_letter_code
_entity_poly.pdbx_strand_id
1 'polypeptide(L)'
;MAILYFSDVLKKVGLPPEKTKLIRHALTHKCFKACYDTNKVYEYTCHQKVGFSQGYEYWVTFVSDSGTLCKLHSCYRVGNASADTPDIMPDGLPEIEAQNFTGDNLYFCLEPLDILSEYENKLVIDWGRGTRTWHQKGTAEKAIISIQGDVFPGFERLCLTYDKLANLIKNPKGYEAWYSALSSVNAIYLISDRKTGCLYVGSAYNANGLWGRWSNYVSTGGHGGNTRMMEVMQKNPARCHDLQFSVLQILPKTMTGDEIIQAENLWKEKLLTKKFGWNDN
;
A
#
# COMPACT_ATOMS: atom_id res chain seq x y z
N MET A 1 -16.91 22.64 -20.17
CA MET A 1 -16.44 21.25 -19.97
C MET A 1 -17.48 20.56 -19.09
N ALA A 2 -18.03 19.42 -19.50
CA ALA A 2 -18.99 18.70 -18.66
C ALA A 2 -18.25 18.10 -17.45
N ILE A 3 -18.86 18.18 -16.25
CA ILE A 3 -18.32 17.54 -15.05
C ILE A 3 -18.53 16.03 -15.21
N LEU A 4 -17.48 15.23 -15.04
CA LEU A 4 -17.55 13.78 -15.03
C LEU A 4 -17.74 13.31 -13.59
N TYR A 5 -18.76 12.50 -13.36
CA TYR A 5 -19.03 11.94 -12.04
C TYR A 5 -18.56 10.49 -11.93
N PHE A 6 -18.26 10.04 -10.73
CA PHE A 6 -17.85 8.64 -10.50
C PHE A 6 -18.96 7.64 -10.85
N SER A 7 -20.23 8.04 -10.71
CA SER A 7 -21.37 7.23 -11.17
C SER A 7 -21.33 6.91 -12.67
N ASP A 8 -20.71 7.78 -13.48
CA ASP A 8 -20.56 7.52 -14.92
C ASP A 8 -19.47 6.48 -15.19
N VAL A 9 -18.41 6.47 -14.38
CA VAL A 9 -17.38 5.42 -14.41
C VAL A 9 -18.00 4.08 -14.01
N LEU A 10 -18.80 4.02 -12.92
CA LEU A 10 -19.50 2.79 -12.53
C LEU A 10 -20.34 2.22 -13.66
N LYS A 11 -21.16 3.04 -14.32
CA LYS A 11 -21.97 2.62 -15.47
C LYS A 11 -21.10 2.10 -16.63
N LYS A 12 -20.00 2.82 -16.93
CA LYS A 12 -19.09 2.45 -18.03
C LYS A 12 -18.44 1.08 -17.81
N VAL A 13 -18.10 0.74 -16.59
CA VAL A 13 -17.50 -0.57 -16.24
C VAL A 13 -18.54 -1.65 -15.94
N GLY A 14 -19.85 -1.36 -16.06
CA GLY A 14 -20.93 -2.33 -15.85
C GLY A 14 -21.32 -2.56 -14.38
N LEU A 15 -20.90 -1.68 -13.48
CA LEU A 15 -21.36 -1.72 -12.08
C LEU A 15 -22.60 -0.84 -11.90
N PRO A 16 -23.75 -1.40 -11.44
CA PRO A 16 -24.96 -0.62 -11.24
C PRO A 16 -24.78 0.34 -10.05
N PRO A 17 -24.85 1.67 -10.25
CA PRO A 17 -24.63 2.64 -9.18
C PRO A 17 -25.62 2.51 -8.02
N GLU A 18 -26.87 2.11 -8.31
CA GLU A 18 -27.93 1.92 -7.31
C GLU A 18 -27.66 0.72 -6.37
N LYS A 19 -26.88 -0.27 -6.83
CA LYS A 19 -26.44 -1.44 -6.07
C LYS A 19 -25.03 -1.29 -5.49
N THR A 20 -24.40 -0.16 -5.71
CA THR A 20 -23.04 0.13 -5.27
C THR A 20 -23.02 1.09 -4.08
N LYS A 21 -22.30 0.74 -3.04
CA LYS A 21 -22.00 1.61 -1.90
C LYS A 21 -20.59 2.16 -2.03
N LEU A 22 -20.43 3.48 -1.88
CA LEU A 22 -19.14 4.15 -1.78
C LEU A 22 -18.75 4.26 -0.31
N ILE A 23 -17.52 3.92 0.02
CA ILE A 23 -17.00 3.90 1.40
C ILE A 23 -15.73 4.75 1.43
N ARG A 24 -15.68 5.73 2.32
CA ARG A 24 -14.52 6.59 2.55
C ARG A 24 -13.81 6.18 3.83
N HIS A 25 -12.58 5.74 3.72
CA HIS A 25 -11.67 5.51 4.83
C HIS A 25 -10.73 6.72 4.98
N ALA A 26 -10.69 7.31 6.18
CA ALA A 26 -9.88 8.49 6.45
C ALA A 26 -8.62 8.13 7.24
N LEU A 27 -7.44 8.53 6.77
CA LEU A 27 -6.16 8.32 7.47
C LEU A 27 -6.05 9.11 8.79
N THR A 28 -6.97 10.06 9.01
CA THR A 28 -7.13 10.73 10.31
C THR A 28 -7.81 9.86 11.38
N HIS A 29 -8.46 8.75 10.97
CA HIS A 29 -9.06 7.79 11.89
C HIS A 29 -7.99 6.79 12.36
N LYS A 30 -7.66 6.80 13.66
CA LYS A 30 -6.51 6.05 14.21
C LYS A 30 -6.54 4.56 13.89
N CYS A 31 -7.70 3.91 14.02
CA CYS A 31 -7.86 2.49 13.76
C CYS A 31 -7.64 2.17 12.27
N PHE A 32 -8.30 2.90 11.37
CA PHE A 32 -8.06 2.75 9.94
C PHE A 32 -6.60 3.00 9.57
N LYS A 33 -5.99 4.07 10.11
CA LYS A 33 -4.58 4.36 9.83
C LYS A 33 -3.67 3.21 10.24
N ALA A 34 -3.87 2.61 11.39
CA ALA A 34 -3.09 1.45 11.84
C ALA A 34 -3.25 0.27 10.86
N CYS A 35 -4.47 -0.02 10.39
CA CYS A 35 -4.75 -1.05 9.39
C CYS A 35 -4.14 -0.71 8.02
N TYR A 36 -4.20 0.56 7.62
CA TYR A 36 -3.58 1.03 6.37
C TYR A 36 -2.05 0.88 6.41
N ASP A 37 -1.41 1.29 7.51
CA ASP A 37 0.05 1.22 7.70
C ASP A 37 0.57 -0.24 7.76
N THR A 38 -0.29 -1.20 8.11
CA THR A 38 0.03 -2.64 8.18
C THR A 38 -0.55 -3.46 7.02
N ASN A 39 -1.05 -2.79 5.97
CA ASN A 39 -1.66 -3.42 4.78
C ASN A 39 -2.88 -4.31 5.09
N LYS A 40 -3.69 -3.88 6.08
CA LYS A 40 -4.91 -4.55 6.55
C LYS A 40 -6.19 -3.78 6.17
N VAL A 41 -6.16 -3.04 5.05
CA VAL A 41 -7.32 -2.26 4.56
C VAL A 41 -8.48 -3.18 4.17
N TYR A 42 -8.19 -4.35 3.61
CA TYR A 42 -9.20 -5.34 3.25
C TYR A 42 -9.94 -5.81 4.51
N GLU A 43 -9.22 -6.29 5.50
CA GLU A 43 -9.77 -6.81 6.75
C GLU A 43 -10.56 -5.73 7.51
N TYR A 44 -10.05 -4.50 7.56
CA TYR A 44 -10.78 -3.36 8.11
C TYR A 44 -12.08 -3.06 7.35
N THR A 45 -12.06 -3.19 6.01
CA THR A 45 -13.25 -2.98 5.19
C THR A 45 -14.29 -4.08 5.39
N CYS A 46 -13.86 -5.33 5.60
CA CYS A 46 -14.75 -6.45 5.91
C CYS A 46 -15.48 -6.28 7.24
N HIS A 47 -14.91 -5.57 8.21
CA HIS A 47 -15.45 -5.42 9.55
C HIS A 47 -16.39 -4.21 9.65
N GLN A 48 -17.70 -4.46 9.77
CA GLN A 48 -18.74 -3.44 9.69
C GLN A 48 -19.88 -3.70 10.67
N LYS A 49 -20.61 -2.62 10.98
CA LYS A 49 -21.80 -2.70 11.84
C LYS A 49 -22.92 -3.53 11.21
N VAL A 50 -23.75 -4.12 12.05
CA VAL A 50 -24.98 -4.79 11.63
C VAL A 50 -25.81 -3.84 10.75
N GLY A 51 -26.35 -4.36 9.64
CA GLY A 51 -27.12 -3.60 8.67
C GLY A 51 -26.31 -2.69 7.74
N PHE A 52 -24.97 -2.67 7.83
CA PHE A 52 -24.15 -1.79 6.99
C PHE A 52 -24.32 -2.05 5.50
N SER A 53 -24.46 -3.31 5.08
CA SER A 53 -24.63 -3.66 3.66
C SER A 53 -25.90 -3.04 3.07
N GLN A 54 -27.03 -3.05 3.80
CA GLN A 54 -28.32 -2.49 3.35
C GLN A 54 -28.77 -2.95 1.95
N GLY A 55 -28.41 -4.17 1.55
CA GLY A 55 -28.75 -4.73 0.23
C GLY A 55 -27.85 -4.25 -0.92
N TYR A 56 -26.76 -3.53 -0.65
CA TYR A 56 -25.77 -3.22 -1.67
C TYR A 56 -24.98 -4.46 -2.03
N GLU A 57 -24.84 -4.71 -3.35
CA GLU A 57 -24.11 -5.86 -3.90
C GLU A 57 -22.62 -5.56 -4.09
N TYR A 58 -22.25 -4.26 -4.19
CA TYR A 58 -20.87 -3.83 -4.45
C TYR A 58 -20.46 -2.73 -3.48
N TRP A 59 -19.21 -2.82 -3.01
CA TRP A 59 -18.58 -1.77 -2.25
C TRP A 59 -17.36 -1.26 -2.97
N VAL A 60 -17.26 0.07 -3.11
CA VAL A 60 -16.09 0.74 -3.66
C VAL A 60 -15.48 1.61 -2.57
N THR A 61 -14.23 1.36 -2.26
CA THR A 61 -13.52 2.04 -1.18
C THR A 61 -12.64 3.15 -1.71
N PHE A 62 -12.56 4.21 -0.95
CA PHE A 62 -11.72 5.37 -1.18
C PHE A 62 -10.92 5.68 0.07
N VAL A 63 -9.67 6.09 -0.10
CA VAL A 63 -8.80 6.55 1.00
C VAL A 63 -8.65 8.06 0.91
N SER A 64 -8.81 8.74 2.04
CA SER A 64 -8.65 10.19 2.19
C SER A 64 -7.58 10.49 3.23
N ASP A 65 -6.60 11.29 2.84
CA ASP A 65 -5.56 11.76 3.74
C ASP A 65 -6.09 12.89 4.65
N SER A 66 -6.65 13.92 4.02
CA SER A 66 -7.31 15.03 4.71
C SER A 66 -8.32 15.71 3.77
N GLY A 67 -9.25 16.47 4.35
CA GLY A 67 -10.24 17.24 3.57
C GLY A 67 -11.27 16.35 2.86
N THR A 68 -11.74 16.81 1.70
CA THR A 68 -12.81 16.16 0.92
C THR A 68 -12.32 15.28 -0.21
N LEU A 69 -11.04 15.38 -0.59
CA LEU A 69 -10.49 14.56 -1.68
C LEU A 69 -10.24 13.13 -1.23
N CYS A 70 -10.67 12.19 -2.05
CA CYS A 70 -10.55 10.77 -1.79
C CYS A 70 -10.05 10.05 -3.03
N LYS A 71 -9.04 9.18 -2.85
CA LYS A 71 -8.46 8.36 -3.91
C LYS A 71 -9.11 6.99 -3.91
N LEU A 72 -9.52 6.49 -5.08
CA LEU A 72 -10.03 5.14 -5.25
C LEU A 72 -8.99 4.12 -4.77
N HIS A 73 -9.43 3.17 -3.95
CA HIS A 73 -8.55 2.15 -3.40
C HIS A 73 -8.88 0.75 -3.95
N SER A 74 -10.13 0.30 -3.82
CA SER A 74 -10.51 -1.06 -4.22
C SER A 74 -11.99 -1.17 -4.51
N CYS A 75 -12.38 -2.24 -5.22
CA CYS A 75 -13.76 -2.62 -5.49
C CYS A 75 -14.01 -4.05 -5.03
N TYR A 76 -15.18 -4.30 -4.44
CA TYR A 76 -15.56 -5.60 -3.90
C TYR A 76 -16.99 -5.98 -4.26
N ARG A 77 -17.22 -7.28 -4.49
CA ARG A 77 -18.55 -7.86 -4.40
C ARG A 77 -18.81 -8.25 -2.94
N VAL A 78 -19.99 -7.95 -2.44
CA VAL A 78 -20.40 -8.23 -1.07
C VAL A 78 -20.96 -9.64 -1.00
N GLY A 79 -20.36 -10.50 -0.19
CA GLY A 79 -20.81 -11.84 0.12
C GLY A 79 -21.53 -11.91 1.47
N ASN A 80 -21.56 -13.11 2.03
CA ASN A 80 -22.15 -13.38 3.33
C ASN A 80 -21.37 -12.68 4.46
N ALA A 81 -22.01 -12.49 5.59
CA ALA A 81 -21.38 -11.96 6.79
C ALA A 81 -21.63 -12.89 7.98
N SER A 82 -20.66 -12.96 8.89
CA SER A 82 -20.73 -13.66 10.17
C SER A 82 -20.60 -12.66 11.31
N ALA A 83 -21.03 -13.01 12.52
CA ALA A 83 -20.73 -12.20 13.70
C ALA A 83 -19.21 -12.10 13.88
N ASP A 84 -18.72 -10.93 14.29
CA ASP A 84 -17.28 -10.60 14.47
C ASP A 84 -16.72 -11.19 15.77
N THR A 85 -16.93 -12.49 15.98
CA THR A 85 -16.41 -13.18 17.16
C THR A 85 -14.89 -13.34 17.11
N PRO A 86 -14.18 -13.42 18.26
CA PRO A 86 -12.72 -13.51 18.29
C PRO A 86 -12.13 -14.70 17.51
N ASP A 87 -12.87 -15.77 17.32
CA ASP A 87 -12.45 -16.98 16.60
C ASP A 87 -12.34 -16.80 15.08
N ILE A 88 -13.06 -15.83 14.51
CA ILE A 88 -12.97 -15.51 13.07
C ILE A 88 -12.05 -14.31 12.78
N MET A 89 -11.43 -13.75 13.80
CA MET A 89 -10.55 -12.59 13.65
C MET A 89 -9.35 -12.93 12.78
N PRO A 90 -9.07 -12.14 11.73
CA PRO A 90 -7.89 -12.36 10.88
C PRO A 90 -6.57 -12.15 11.64
N ASP A 91 -5.56 -12.95 11.28
CA ASP A 91 -4.22 -12.82 11.83
C ASP A 91 -3.55 -11.49 11.44
N GLY A 92 -2.76 -10.97 12.37
CA GLY A 92 -1.92 -9.79 12.13
C GLY A 92 -2.67 -8.47 12.06
N LEU A 93 -3.89 -8.39 12.57
CA LEU A 93 -4.57 -7.12 12.78
C LEU A 93 -3.85 -6.27 13.83
N PRO A 94 -3.80 -4.94 13.66
CA PRO A 94 -3.38 -4.03 14.72
C PRO A 94 -4.25 -4.20 15.97
N GLU A 95 -3.67 -4.12 17.16
CA GLU A 95 -4.37 -4.29 18.43
C GLU A 95 -5.63 -3.41 18.54
N ILE A 96 -5.54 -2.15 18.08
CA ILE A 96 -6.66 -1.20 18.08
C ILE A 96 -7.86 -1.67 17.23
N GLU A 97 -7.65 -2.52 16.22
CA GLU A 97 -8.74 -3.12 15.43
C GLU A 97 -9.14 -4.47 16.02
N ALA A 98 -8.19 -5.28 16.45
CA ALA A 98 -8.43 -6.58 17.05
C ALA A 98 -9.38 -6.52 18.26
N GLN A 99 -9.28 -5.47 19.08
CA GLN A 99 -10.16 -5.23 20.23
C GLN A 99 -11.64 -5.02 19.87
N ASN A 100 -11.95 -4.72 18.61
CA ASN A 100 -13.32 -4.50 18.14
C ASN A 100 -14.04 -5.81 17.76
N PHE A 101 -13.36 -6.96 17.78
CA PHE A 101 -13.97 -8.27 17.51
C PHE A 101 -14.64 -8.79 18.77
N THR A 102 -15.87 -8.33 19.02
CA THR A 102 -16.65 -8.58 20.24
C THR A 102 -17.88 -9.44 20.04
N GLY A 103 -18.27 -9.71 18.79
CA GLY A 103 -19.51 -10.38 18.42
C GLY A 103 -20.68 -9.42 18.17
N ASP A 104 -20.47 -8.09 18.37
CA ASP A 104 -21.53 -7.07 18.22
C ASP A 104 -21.70 -6.55 16.79
N ASN A 105 -20.71 -6.78 15.93
CA ASN A 105 -20.68 -6.34 14.54
C ASN A 105 -20.65 -7.54 13.59
N LEU A 106 -20.39 -7.27 12.30
CA LEU A 106 -20.32 -8.27 11.25
C LEU A 106 -18.98 -8.22 10.54
N TYR A 107 -18.45 -9.40 10.24
CA TYR A 107 -17.32 -9.57 9.34
C TYR A 107 -17.84 -10.14 8.01
N PHE A 108 -17.70 -9.34 6.95
CA PHE A 108 -18.19 -9.66 5.60
C PHE A 108 -17.14 -10.43 4.81
N CYS A 109 -17.57 -11.45 4.07
CA CYS A 109 -16.76 -12.05 3.03
C CYS A 109 -16.85 -11.19 1.78
N LEU A 110 -15.78 -10.41 1.50
CA LEU A 110 -15.69 -9.54 0.33
C LEU A 110 -14.86 -10.21 -0.76
N GLU A 111 -15.40 -10.28 -1.97
CA GLU A 111 -14.67 -10.75 -3.15
C GLU A 111 -14.03 -9.55 -3.86
N PRO A 112 -12.69 -9.44 -3.94
CA PRO A 112 -12.04 -8.37 -4.71
C PRO A 112 -12.39 -8.44 -6.18
N LEU A 113 -12.68 -7.28 -6.81
CA LEU A 113 -13.01 -7.16 -8.23
C LEU A 113 -11.98 -6.27 -8.92
N ASP A 114 -11.40 -6.76 -10.02
CA ASP A 114 -10.44 -6.02 -10.84
C ASP A 114 -11.09 -5.01 -11.80
N ILE A 115 -12.41 -4.91 -11.82
CA ILE A 115 -13.17 -4.11 -12.79
C ILE A 115 -12.86 -2.61 -12.75
N LEU A 116 -12.33 -2.11 -11.63
CA LEU A 116 -11.87 -0.73 -11.46
C LEU A 116 -10.35 -0.62 -11.32
N SER A 117 -9.58 -1.69 -11.58
CA SER A 117 -8.14 -1.74 -11.33
C SER A 117 -7.34 -0.68 -12.10
N GLU A 118 -7.78 -0.28 -13.30
CA GLU A 118 -7.13 0.81 -14.07
C GLU A 118 -7.25 2.19 -13.39
N TYR A 119 -8.23 2.36 -12.49
CA TYR A 119 -8.49 3.60 -11.75
C TYR A 119 -7.96 3.57 -10.32
N GLU A 120 -7.61 2.39 -9.79
CA GLU A 120 -7.08 2.24 -8.43
C GLU A 120 -5.79 3.03 -8.24
N ASN A 121 -5.72 3.76 -7.13
CA ASN A 121 -4.63 4.67 -6.79
C ASN A 121 -4.38 5.83 -7.79
N LYS A 122 -5.28 6.03 -8.78
CA LYS A 122 -5.20 7.07 -9.80
C LYS A 122 -6.38 8.03 -9.75
N LEU A 123 -7.59 7.50 -9.57
CA LEU A 123 -8.82 8.29 -9.63
C LEU A 123 -9.08 8.95 -8.28
N VAL A 124 -9.22 10.28 -8.32
CA VAL A 124 -9.54 11.11 -7.14
C VAL A 124 -10.91 11.75 -7.36
N ILE A 125 -11.76 11.62 -6.36
CA ILE A 125 -13.07 12.28 -6.31
C ILE A 125 -13.13 13.32 -5.20
N ASP A 126 -14.01 14.30 -5.35
CA ASP A 126 -14.43 15.15 -4.24
C ASP A 126 -15.59 14.48 -3.49
N TRP A 127 -15.36 14.12 -2.22
CA TRP A 127 -16.39 13.54 -1.37
C TRP A 127 -17.49 14.54 -0.99
N GLY A 128 -17.21 15.83 -1.13
CA GLY A 128 -18.10 16.93 -0.76
C GLY A 128 -18.10 17.23 0.74
N ARG A 129 -18.94 18.20 1.14
CA ARG A 129 -18.99 18.72 2.53
C ARG A 129 -19.47 17.70 3.58
N GLY A 130 -20.06 16.58 3.15
CA GLY A 130 -20.55 15.52 4.03
C GLY A 130 -19.45 14.57 4.54
N THR A 131 -18.28 15.05 4.95
CA THR A 131 -17.18 14.21 5.46
C THR A 131 -17.52 13.41 6.72
N ARG A 132 -18.56 13.81 7.46
CA ARG A 132 -19.12 13.03 8.57
C ARG A 132 -19.83 11.76 8.10
N THR A 133 -20.34 11.77 6.85
CA THR A 133 -20.98 10.60 6.23
C THR A 133 -19.91 9.85 5.44
N TRP A 134 -19.25 8.91 6.09
CA TRP A 134 -18.13 8.14 5.52
C TRP A 134 -18.57 7.08 4.49
N HIS A 135 -19.88 6.88 4.28
CA HIS A 135 -20.41 6.05 3.20
C HIS A 135 -21.56 6.75 2.48
N GLN A 136 -21.70 6.49 1.18
CA GLN A 136 -22.73 7.09 0.33
C GLN A 136 -23.19 6.08 -0.74
N LYS A 137 -24.28 6.40 -1.42
CA LYS A 137 -24.78 5.61 -2.56
C LYS A 137 -23.88 5.82 -3.78
N GLY A 138 -23.71 4.81 -4.62
CA GLY A 138 -22.98 4.94 -5.89
C GLY A 138 -23.65 5.92 -6.89
N THR A 139 -24.93 6.23 -6.69
CA THR A 139 -25.65 7.25 -7.47
C THR A 139 -25.33 8.69 -7.01
N ALA A 140 -24.59 8.88 -5.92
CA ALA A 140 -24.23 10.22 -5.46
C ALA A 140 -23.29 10.91 -6.48
N GLU A 141 -23.56 12.18 -6.77
CA GLU A 141 -22.75 12.99 -7.69
C GLU A 141 -21.37 13.30 -7.07
N LYS A 142 -20.41 12.42 -7.31
CA LYS A 142 -19.01 12.59 -6.89
C LYS A 142 -18.19 13.03 -8.08
N ALA A 143 -17.86 14.33 -8.11
CA ALA A 143 -17.05 14.89 -9.19
C ALA A 143 -15.66 14.23 -9.21
N ILE A 144 -15.23 13.80 -10.38
CA ILE A 144 -13.86 13.33 -10.61
C ILE A 144 -12.96 14.55 -10.75
N ILE A 145 -11.99 14.68 -9.86
CA ILE A 145 -11.05 15.79 -9.80
C ILE A 145 -9.82 15.50 -10.66
N SER A 146 -9.34 14.25 -10.60
CA SER A 146 -8.19 13.81 -11.40
C SER A 146 -8.22 12.30 -11.61
N ILE A 147 -7.57 11.85 -12.68
CA ILE A 147 -7.24 10.44 -12.95
C ILE A 147 -5.73 10.40 -13.19
N GLN A 148 -4.96 10.65 -12.12
CA GLN A 148 -3.50 10.60 -12.17
C GLN A 148 -3.02 9.66 -11.07
N GLY A 149 -2.19 8.69 -11.45
CA GLY A 149 -1.51 7.83 -10.49
C GLY A 149 -0.63 8.65 -9.54
N ASP A 150 -0.18 8.04 -8.45
CA ASP A 150 0.84 8.63 -7.59
C ASP A 150 2.07 8.94 -8.46
N VAL A 151 2.40 10.23 -8.57
CA VAL A 151 3.54 10.68 -9.36
C VAL A 151 4.81 10.18 -8.68
N PHE A 152 5.70 9.58 -9.45
CA PHE A 152 7.03 9.22 -8.96
C PHE A 152 7.78 10.49 -8.53
N PRO A 153 8.22 10.62 -7.26
CA PRO A 153 8.73 11.89 -6.73
C PRO A 153 10.17 12.21 -7.19
N GLY A 154 10.77 11.34 -8.00
CA GLY A 154 12.21 11.34 -8.28
C GLY A 154 13.01 10.56 -7.24
N PHE A 155 14.17 10.08 -7.65
CA PHE A 155 15.02 9.21 -6.82
C PHE A 155 15.58 9.92 -5.58
N GLU A 156 15.85 11.22 -5.67
CA GLU A 156 16.41 12.03 -4.57
C GLU A 156 15.43 12.19 -3.39
N ARG A 157 14.12 12.17 -3.68
CA ARG A 157 13.07 12.28 -2.66
C ARG A 157 12.45 10.94 -2.28
N LEU A 158 12.98 9.87 -2.84
CA LEU A 158 12.40 8.54 -2.66
C LEU A 158 12.67 8.02 -1.26
N CYS A 159 11.59 7.90 -0.49
CA CYS A 159 11.60 7.37 0.86
C CYS A 159 10.29 6.61 1.08
N LEU A 160 10.34 5.29 1.07
CA LEU A 160 9.19 4.40 1.16
C LEU A 160 9.23 3.58 2.45
N THR A 161 8.12 3.50 3.14
CA THR A 161 7.92 2.44 4.13
C THR A 161 7.78 1.08 3.42
N TYR A 162 8.04 -0.01 4.14
CA TYR A 162 7.81 -1.37 3.63
C TYR A 162 6.39 -1.55 3.09
N ASP A 163 5.37 -1.05 3.81
CA ASP A 163 3.97 -1.21 3.43
C ASP A 163 3.64 -0.46 2.14
N LYS A 164 4.15 0.76 1.98
CA LYS A 164 3.98 1.51 0.72
C LYS A 164 4.69 0.81 -0.43
N LEU A 165 5.90 0.29 -0.21
CA LEU A 165 6.62 -0.51 -1.20
C LEU A 165 5.85 -1.78 -1.56
N ALA A 166 5.32 -2.50 -0.57
CA ALA A 166 4.53 -3.72 -0.79
C ALA A 166 3.27 -3.43 -1.62
N ASN A 167 2.60 -2.30 -1.36
CA ASN A 167 1.44 -1.89 -2.16
C ASN A 167 1.82 -1.57 -3.61
N LEU A 168 2.92 -0.83 -3.83
CA LEU A 168 3.44 -0.54 -5.17
C LEU A 168 3.73 -1.84 -5.95
N ILE A 169 4.43 -2.78 -5.33
CA ILE A 169 4.84 -4.05 -5.95
C ILE A 169 3.63 -4.95 -6.27
N LYS A 170 2.63 -4.99 -5.39
CA LYS A 170 1.42 -5.80 -5.59
C LYS A 170 0.49 -5.24 -6.67
N ASN A 171 0.55 -3.93 -6.93
CA ASN A 171 -0.32 -3.26 -7.90
C ASN A 171 0.46 -2.45 -8.96
N PRO A 172 1.29 -3.09 -9.80
CA PRO A 172 2.14 -2.39 -10.77
C PRO A 172 1.33 -1.60 -11.82
N LYS A 173 0.12 -2.07 -12.18
CA LYS A 173 -0.77 -1.35 -13.11
C LYS A 173 -1.26 -0.02 -12.54
N GLY A 174 -1.49 0.05 -11.22
CA GLY A 174 -1.86 1.28 -10.52
C GLY A 174 -0.71 2.28 -10.39
N TYR A 175 0.55 1.81 -10.54
CA TYR A 175 1.76 2.58 -10.30
C TYR A 175 2.77 2.49 -11.47
N GLU A 176 2.29 2.60 -12.71
CA GLU A 176 3.10 2.44 -13.94
C GLU A 176 4.33 3.36 -13.97
N ALA A 177 4.17 4.64 -13.54
CA ALA A 177 5.28 5.59 -13.49
C ALA A 177 6.38 5.15 -12.50
N TRP A 178 5.99 4.57 -11.38
CA TRP A 178 6.91 3.99 -10.38
C TRP A 178 7.61 2.74 -10.91
N TYR A 179 6.85 1.82 -11.51
CA TYR A 179 7.39 0.62 -12.13
C TYR A 179 8.44 0.99 -13.19
N SER A 180 8.09 1.88 -14.12
CA SER A 180 8.97 2.34 -15.18
C SER A 180 10.25 2.98 -14.61
N ALA A 181 10.14 3.88 -13.63
CA ALA A 181 11.28 4.54 -13.01
C ALA A 181 12.18 3.55 -12.27
N LEU A 182 11.63 2.73 -11.38
CA LEU A 182 12.42 1.82 -10.53
C LEU A 182 13.05 0.66 -11.31
N SER A 183 12.41 0.20 -12.39
CA SER A 183 12.96 -0.87 -13.23
C SER A 183 14.06 -0.38 -14.20
N SER A 184 14.09 0.92 -14.52
CA SER A 184 15.01 1.48 -15.52
C SER A 184 16.42 1.76 -15.01
N VAL A 185 16.68 1.71 -13.70
CA VAL A 185 17.94 2.16 -13.11
C VAL A 185 18.69 1.07 -12.37
N ASN A 186 20.03 1.16 -12.40
CA ASN A 186 20.90 0.55 -11.40
C ASN A 186 21.08 1.54 -10.25
N ALA A 187 21.20 1.05 -9.02
CA ALA A 187 21.32 1.96 -7.87
C ALA A 187 21.98 1.30 -6.66
N ILE A 188 22.57 2.13 -5.81
CA ILE A 188 22.85 1.82 -4.41
C ILE A 188 21.69 2.35 -3.59
N TYR A 189 21.14 1.51 -2.72
CA TYR A 189 19.99 1.84 -1.87
C TYR A 189 20.30 1.60 -0.40
N LEU A 190 19.51 2.26 0.45
CA LEU A 190 19.55 2.14 1.89
C LEU A 190 18.22 1.56 2.39
N ILE A 191 18.31 0.60 3.29
CA ILE A 191 17.20 0.17 4.14
C ILE A 191 17.52 0.61 5.56
N SER A 192 16.59 1.34 6.18
CA SER A 192 16.71 1.81 7.55
C SER A 192 15.62 1.18 8.41
N ASP A 193 15.98 0.67 9.56
CA ASP A 193 15.04 0.26 10.59
C ASP A 193 14.63 1.49 11.41
N ARG A 194 13.40 1.94 11.26
CA ARG A 194 12.86 3.13 11.95
C ARG A 194 12.76 2.95 13.47
N LYS A 195 12.79 1.72 13.95
CA LYS A 195 12.70 1.40 15.38
C LYS A 195 14.05 1.45 16.08
N THR A 196 15.09 0.93 15.42
CA THR A 196 16.43 0.78 16.04
C THR A 196 17.47 1.73 15.45
N GLY A 197 17.20 2.32 14.27
CA GLY A 197 18.18 3.08 13.50
C GLY A 197 19.21 2.22 12.77
N CYS A 198 19.08 0.88 12.80
CA CYS A 198 20.00 -0.01 12.12
C CYS A 198 19.88 0.16 10.59
N LEU A 199 21.01 0.13 9.88
CA LEU A 199 21.11 0.42 8.46
C LEU A 199 21.61 -0.78 7.68
N TYR A 200 21.12 -0.93 6.44
CA TYR A 200 21.62 -1.87 5.45
C TYR A 200 21.81 -1.16 4.11
N VAL A 201 22.99 -1.29 3.53
CA VAL A 201 23.30 -0.82 2.18
C VAL A 201 23.30 -2.00 1.21
N GLY A 202 22.62 -1.86 0.08
CA GLY A 202 22.63 -2.86 -0.99
C GLY A 202 22.66 -2.23 -2.36
N SER A 203 22.87 -3.07 -3.37
CA SER A 203 22.85 -2.68 -4.79
C SER A 203 21.76 -3.40 -5.57
N ALA A 204 21.29 -2.76 -6.64
CA ALA A 204 20.37 -3.29 -7.60
C ALA A 204 20.89 -3.04 -9.02
N TYR A 205 21.22 -4.11 -9.77
CA TYR A 205 21.83 -4.03 -11.10
C TYR A 205 21.40 -5.15 -12.05
N ASN A 206 20.32 -5.87 -11.72
CA ASN A 206 19.71 -6.86 -12.62
C ASN A 206 18.79 -6.19 -13.66
N ALA A 207 18.20 -7.01 -14.53
CA ALA A 207 17.35 -6.56 -15.63
C ALA A 207 16.20 -5.62 -15.16
N ASN A 208 15.60 -5.89 -13.99
CA ASN A 208 14.50 -5.11 -13.41
C ASN A 208 14.95 -4.06 -12.38
N GLY A 209 16.25 -3.74 -12.30
CA GLY A 209 16.80 -2.69 -11.44
C GLY A 209 16.34 -2.72 -10.00
N LEU A 210 16.00 -1.54 -9.46
CA LEU A 210 15.46 -1.40 -8.10
C LEU A 210 14.12 -2.13 -7.92
N TRP A 211 13.24 -2.09 -8.91
CA TRP A 211 11.95 -2.78 -8.81
C TRP A 211 12.15 -4.27 -8.53
N GLY A 212 12.98 -4.95 -9.31
CA GLY A 212 13.25 -6.37 -9.14
C GLY A 212 13.89 -6.70 -7.79
N ARG A 213 14.84 -5.88 -7.35
CA ARG A 213 15.51 -6.08 -6.06
C ARG A 213 14.55 -5.84 -4.88
N TRP A 214 13.75 -4.77 -4.93
CA TRP A 214 12.81 -4.44 -3.87
C TRP A 214 11.60 -5.37 -3.84
N SER A 215 11.19 -5.93 -4.99
CA SER A 215 10.18 -7.01 -5.04
C SER A 215 10.64 -8.23 -4.24
N ASN A 216 11.93 -8.56 -4.26
CA ASN A 216 12.48 -9.65 -3.47
C ASN A 216 12.36 -9.40 -1.95
N TYR A 217 12.54 -8.15 -1.48
CA TYR A 217 12.27 -7.82 -0.07
C TYR A 217 10.80 -8.01 0.30
N VAL A 218 9.89 -7.59 -0.56
CA VAL A 218 8.45 -7.77 -0.32
C VAL A 218 8.06 -9.24 -0.27
N SER A 219 8.54 -10.05 -1.23
CA SER A 219 8.22 -11.49 -1.30
C SER A 219 8.81 -12.31 -0.16
N THR A 220 9.89 -11.85 0.44
CA THR A 220 10.58 -12.52 1.54
C THR A 220 10.23 -12.00 2.94
N GLY A 221 9.21 -11.12 3.06
CA GLY A 221 8.84 -10.56 4.35
C GLY A 221 9.88 -9.59 4.94
N GLY A 222 10.62 -8.88 4.08
CA GLY A 222 11.50 -7.80 4.48
C GLY A 222 13.00 -8.11 4.47
N HIS A 223 13.43 -9.38 4.40
CA HIS A 223 14.86 -9.69 4.55
C HIS A 223 15.65 -9.75 3.24
N GLY A 224 15.00 -9.94 2.07
CA GLY A 224 15.64 -9.92 0.76
C GLY A 224 16.83 -10.89 0.60
N GLY A 225 16.92 -11.93 1.45
CA GLY A 225 18.01 -12.89 1.49
C GLY A 225 19.21 -12.48 2.39
N ASN A 226 19.16 -11.33 3.08
CA ASN A 226 20.20 -10.94 4.04
C ASN A 226 20.05 -11.73 5.35
N THR A 227 21.13 -12.33 5.83
CA THR A 227 21.14 -13.24 6.99
C THR A 227 20.74 -12.54 8.28
N ARG A 228 21.30 -11.36 8.57
CA ARG A 228 20.99 -10.59 9.81
C ARG A 228 19.55 -10.08 9.81
N MET A 229 19.06 -9.59 8.66
CA MET A 229 17.67 -9.18 8.53
C MET A 229 16.74 -10.40 8.67
N MET A 230 17.10 -11.55 8.11
CA MET A 230 16.34 -12.80 8.26
C MET A 230 16.20 -13.20 9.73
N GLU A 231 17.27 -13.15 10.53
CA GLU A 231 17.22 -13.44 11.97
C GLU A 231 16.26 -12.50 12.71
N VAL A 232 16.25 -11.20 12.36
CA VAL A 232 15.34 -10.22 12.95
C VAL A 232 13.89 -10.53 12.60
N MET A 233 13.59 -10.85 11.31
CA MET A 233 12.24 -11.14 10.84
C MET A 233 11.73 -12.50 11.34
N GLN A 234 12.60 -13.49 11.51
CA GLN A 234 12.23 -14.79 12.11
C GLN A 234 11.80 -14.64 13.57
N LYS A 235 12.47 -13.79 14.34
CA LYS A 235 12.11 -13.50 15.74
C LYS A 235 10.80 -12.72 15.85
N ASN A 236 10.54 -11.81 14.92
CA ASN A 236 9.32 -11.02 14.88
C ASN A 236 9.01 -10.59 13.43
N PRO A 237 8.11 -11.30 12.72
CA PRO A 237 7.75 -10.98 11.33
C PRO A 237 7.21 -9.56 11.14
N ALA A 238 6.53 -8.99 12.15
CA ALA A 238 6.00 -7.63 12.09
C ALA A 238 7.09 -6.55 11.98
N ARG A 239 8.37 -6.89 12.21
CA ARG A 239 9.50 -5.95 12.06
C ARG A 239 9.69 -5.46 10.64
N CYS A 240 9.21 -6.16 9.62
CA CYS A 240 9.25 -5.68 8.24
C CYS A 240 8.53 -4.32 8.08
N HIS A 241 7.49 -4.05 8.87
CA HIS A 241 6.75 -2.79 8.84
C HIS A 241 7.56 -1.59 9.37
N ASP A 242 8.64 -1.84 10.12
CA ASP A 242 9.55 -0.79 10.59
C ASP A 242 10.60 -0.42 9.52
N LEU A 243 10.70 -1.15 8.41
CA LEU A 243 11.67 -0.89 7.36
C LEU A 243 11.27 0.31 6.50
N GLN A 244 12.29 1.08 6.12
CA GLN A 244 12.21 2.22 5.21
C GLN A 244 13.24 2.06 4.11
N PHE A 245 12.85 2.30 2.86
CA PHE A 245 13.65 2.14 1.65
C PHE A 245 13.93 3.50 1.02
N SER A 246 15.18 3.78 0.70
CA SER A 246 15.62 5.01 0.03
C SER A 246 16.76 4.74 -0.95
N VAL A 247 17.01 5.67 -1.86
CA VAL A 247 18.11 5.59 -2.84
C VAL A 247 19.26 6.45 -2.37
N LEU A 248 20.47 5.89 -2.35
CA LEU A 248 21.70 6.61 -2.04
C LEU A 248 22.37 7.16 -3.31
N GLN A 249 22.35 6.36 -4.38
CA GLN A 249 23.02 6.73 -5.63
C GLN A 249 22.42 5.99 -6.82
N ILE A 250 22.11 6.72 -7.89
CA ILE A 250 21.78 6.14 -9.19
C ILE A 250 23.07 5.85 -9.94
N LEU A 251 23.14 4.67 -10.56
CA LEU A 251 24.28 4.21 -11.30
C LEU A 251 23.94 4.04 -12.79
N PRO A 252 24.87 4.36 -13.71
CA PRO A 252 24.70 4.09 -15.13
C PRO A 252 24.44 2.61 -15.40
N LYS A 253 23.57 2.31 -16.37
CA LYS A 253 23.34 0.92 -16.82
C LYS A 253 24.58 0.26 -17.46
N THR A 254 25.54 1.07 -17.86
CA THR A 254 26.81 0.62 -18.47
C THR A 254 27.87 0.19 -17.45
N MET A 255 27.65 0.46 -16.15
CA MET A 255 28.57 0.02 -15.10
C MET A 255 28.63 -1.50 -15.01
N THR A 256 29.82 -2.02 -14.87
CA THR A 256 30.09 -3.44 -14.62
C THR A 256 29.68 -3.84 -13.20
N GLY A 257 29.50 -5.15 -12.99
CA GLY A 257 29.19 -5.67 -11.65
C GLY A 257 30.25 -5.30 -10.61
N ASP A 258 31.53 -5.33 -10.99
CA ASP A 258 32.65 -4.99 -10.09
C ASP A 258 32.62 -3.51 -9.67
N GLU A 259 32.38 -2.61 -10.62
CA GLU A 259 32.24 -1.16 -10.32
C GLU A 259 31.05 -0.89 -9.39
N ILE A 260 29.93 -1.62 -9.58
CA ILE A 260 28.77 -1.50 -8.71
C ILE A 260 29.06 -2.00 -7.30
N ILE A 261 29.77 -3.14 -7.17
CA ILE A 261 30.21 -3.68 -5.88
C ILE A 261 31.17 -2.71 -5.18
N GLN A 262 32.09 -2.08 -5.91
CA GLN A 262 32.96 -1.04 -5.34
C GLN A 262 32.16 0.16 -4.82
N ALA A 263 31.18 0.65 -5.57
CA ALA A 263 30.31 1.72 -5.14
C ALA A 263 29.48 1.32 -3.88
N GLU A 264 28.97 0.09 -3.84
CA GLU A 264 28.25 -0.44 -2.67
C GLU A 264 29.17 -0.49 -1.44
N ASN A 265 30.40 -1.00 -1.59
CA ASN A 265 31.37 -1.07 -0.49
C ASN A 265 31.77 0.31 0.03
N LEU A 266 31.92 1.30 -0.83
CA LEU A 266 32.17 2.68 -0.43
C LEU A 266 31.03 3.26 0.43
N TRP A 267 29.77 2.97 0.07
CA TRP A 267 28.62 3.40 0.88
C TRP A 267 28.51 2.63 2.20
N LYS A 268 28.84 1.32 2.23
CA LYS A 268 28.92 0.54 3.48
C LYS A 268 29.97 1.12 4.44
N GLU A 269 31.10 1.57 3.91
CA GLU A 269 32.16 2.21 4.69
C GLU A 269 31.71 3.56 5.23
N LYS A 270 31.19 4.45 4.38
CA LYS A 270 30.72 5.79 4.76
C LYS A 270 29.65 5.73 5.86
N LEU A 271 28.75 4.75 5.81
CA LEU A 271 27.64 4.59 6.75
C LEU A 271 27.96 3.59 7.88
N LEU A 272 29.16 3.03 7.92
CA LEU A 272 29.64 2.06 8.93
C LEU A 272 28.71 0.86 9.11
N THR A 273 27.99 0.46 8.03
CA THR A 273 26.95 -0.57 8.14
C THR A 273 27.47 -1.97 8.35
N LYS A 274 28.76 -2.23 8.09
CA LYS A 274 29.44 -3.48 8.47
C LYS A 274 29.62 -3.58 9.97
N LYS A 275 29.90 -2.47 10.65
CA LYS A 275 30.17 -2.44 12.10
C LYS A 275 28.89 -2.28 12.93
N PHE A 276 28.00 -1.38 12.52
CA PHE A 276 26.83 -0.98 13.31
C PHE A 276 25.51 -1.31 12.64
N GLY A 277 25.52 -1.89 11.43
CA GLY A 277 24.32 -2.21 10.64
C GLY A 277 24.19 -3.70 10.34
N TRP A 278 23.46 -3.98 9.28
CA TRP A 278 23.13 -5.35 8.86
C TRP A 278 23.98 -5.88 7.69
N ASN A 279 25.05 -5.19 7.29
CA ASN A 279 25.95 -5.71 6.29
C ASN A 279 27.03 -6.63 6.92
N ASP A 280 27.24 -7.80 6.33
CA ASP A 280 28.20 -8.80 6.83
C ASP A 280 29.56 -8.72 6.12
N ASN A 281 29.63 -8.13 4.91
CA ASN A 281 30.81 -8.11 4.02
C ASN A 281 31.10 -6.71 3.44
#